data_f3a5d07775a03581d9b8c0c70c8af54c
#
_entry.id   f3a5d07775a03581d9b8c0c70c8af54c
#
_cell.length_a   1.000
_cell.length_b   1.000
_cell.length_c   1.000
_cell.angle_alpha   90.00
_cell.angle_beta   90.00
_cell.angle_gamma   90.00
#
_symmetry.space_group_name_H-M   'P 1'
#
loop_
_entity.id
_entity.type
_entity.pdbx_description
1 polymer ?
#
loop_
_entity_poly.entity_id
_entity_poly.type
_entity_poly.pdbx_seq_one_letter_code
_entity_poly.pdbx_strand_id
1 'polypeptide(L)'
;AHVEARYTIQADSGAYILVYSEGIRHGPPEVLARLLTGEQVDPSLYYFRTCMRFETGDKDLDWLNRVITIARGQREKNAVKLE
;
A
#
# COMPACT_ATOMS: atom_id res chain seq x y z
N ALA A 1 -10.39 -1.87 9.29
CA ALA A 1 -10.21 -0.46 8.98
C ALA A 1 -9.94 -0.26 7.50
N HIS A 2 -10.53 0.74 6.92
CA HIS A 2 -10.28 1.13 5.54
C HIS A 2 -9.02 2.00 5.47
N VAL A 3 -8.10 1.64 4.59
CA VAL A 3 -6.83 2.34 4.43
C VAL A 3 -6.79 2.94 3.03
N GLU A 4 -6.46 4.23 2.94
CA GLU A 4 -6.43 4.95 1.67
C GLU A 4 -5.18 5.83 1.63
N ALA A 5 -4.48 5.83 0.49
CA ALA A 5 -3.29 6.63 0.33
C ALA A 5 -3.17 7.13 -1.10
N ARG A 6 -2.65 8.34 -1.24
CA ARG A 6 -2.30 8.95 -2.54
C ARG A 6 -0.90 9.51 -2.40
N TYR A 7 -0.04 9.16 -3.32
CA TYR A 7 1.33 9.66 -3.30
C TYR A 7 1.92 9.64 -4.71
N THR A 8 3.02 10.35 -4.86
CA THR A 8 3.73 10.42 -6.14
C THR A 8 5.09 9.79 -5.95
N ILE A 9 5.47 8.92 -6.87
CA ILE A 9 6.81 8.35 -6.92
C ILE A 9 7.51 8.82 -8.18
N GLN A 10 8.83 8.83 -8.13
CA GLN A 10 9.64 9.19 -9.28
C GLN A 10 10.44 7.95 -9.72
N ALA A 11 10.30 7.59 -10.99
CA ALA A 11 11.06 6.49 -11.56
C ALA A 11 12.52 6.91 -11.79
N ASP A 12 13.41 5.95 -11.97
CA ASP A 12 14.82 6.22 -12.23
C ASP A 12 15.04 7.10 -13.48
N SER A 13 14.12 7.01 -14.43
CA SER A 13 14.16 7.85 -15.64
C SER A 13 13.79 9.30 -15.39
N GLY A 14 13.34 9.65 -14.19
CA GLY A 14 12.84 10.98 -13.84
C GLY A 14 11.34 11.14 -14.00
N ALA A 15 10.64 10.16 -14.55
CA ALA A 15 9.21 10.23 -14.75
C ALA A 15 8.46 10.18 -13.41
N TYR A 16 7.35 10.93 -13.31
CA TYR A 16 6.49 10.91 -12.14
C TYR A 16 5.31 9.99 -12.35
N ILE A 17 4.96 9.25 -11.30
CA ILE A 17 3.83 8.35 -11.29
C ILE A 17 2.98 8.65 -10.07
N LEU A 18 1.70 8.97 -10.32
CA LEU A 18 0.73 9.18 -9.25
C LEU A 18 0.16 7.82 -8.86
N VAL A 19 0.17 7.51 -7.58
CA VAL A 19 -0.31 6.23 -7.06
C VAL A 19 -1.53 6.45 -6.18
N TYR A 20 -2.58 5.70 -6.45
CA TYR A 20 -3.77 5.63 -5.60
C TYR A 20 -3.81 4.23 -4.99
N SER A 21 -3.78 4.16 -3.67
CA SER A 21 -3.84 2.90 -2.95
C SER A 21 -5.06 2.90 -2.04
N GLU A 22 -5.82 1.81 -2.08
CA GLU A 22 -7.01 1.63 -1.26
C GLU A 22 -7.01 0.20 -0.75
N GLY A 23 -7.35 0.00 0.51
CA GLY A 23 -7.32 -1.34 1.05
C GLY A 23 -8.07 -1.50 2.36
N ILE A 24 -8.01 -2.71 2.86
CA ILE A 24 -8.66 -3.09 4.11
C ILE A 24 -7.64 -3.77 5.00
N ARG A 25 -7.61 -3.33 6.25
CA ARG A 25 -6.84 -3.96 7.31
C ARG A 25 -7.80 -4.32 8.44
N HIS A 26 -7.84 -5.59 8.81
CA HIS A 26 -8.67 -6.00 9.94
C HIS A 26 -8.11 -7.25 10.60
N GLY A 27 -8.54 -7.50 11.84
CA GLY A 27 -8.12 -8.65 12.61
C GLY A 27 -8.70 -8.56 14.01
N PRO A 28 -8.30 -9.47 14.92
CA PRO A 28 -8.75 -9.41 16.31
C PRO A 28 -8.43 -8.05 16.93
N PRO A 29 -9.32 -7.50 17.78
CA PRO A 29 -9.11 -6.17 18.37
C PRO A 29 -7.77 -6.03 19.11
N GLU A 30 -7.31 -7.04 19.84
CA GLU A 30 -6.03 -6.98 20.54
C GLU A 30 -4.85 -6.91 19.57
N VAL A 31 -4.93 -7.55 18.40
CA VAL A 31 -3.88 -7.48 17.40
C VAL A 31 -3.84 -6.08 16.78
N LEU A 32 -4.98 -5.51 16.46
CA LEU A 32 -5.04 -4.16 15.90
C LEU A 32 -4.56 -3.12 16.89
N ALA A 33 -4.87 -3.29 18.18
CA ALA A 33 -4.39 -2.40 19.23
C ALA A 33 -2.86 -2.43 19.33
N ARG A 34 -2.26 -3.61 19.22
CA ARG A 34 -0.81 -3.76 19.23
C ARG A 34 -0.16 -3.06 18.04
N LEU A 35 -0.78 -3.15 16.87
CA LEU A 35 -0.31 -2.44 15.68
C LEU A 35 -0.35 -0.92 15.88
N LEU A 36 -1.39 -0.41 16.51
CA LEU A 36 -1.53 1.02 16.74
C LEU A 36 -0.48 1.57 17.70
N THR A 37 0.00 0.75 18.62
CA THR A 37 1.08 1.16 19.55
C THR A 37 2.47 1.05 18.92
N GLY A 38 2.56 0.64 17.67
CA GLY A 38 3.83 0.50 16.97
C GLY A 38 4.54 -0.82 17.21
N GLU A 39 3.89 -1.77 17.88
CA GLU A 39 4.44 -3.08 18.13
C GLU A 39 4.52 -3.89 16.84
N GLN A 40 5.61 -4.63 16.66
CA GLN A 40 5.74 -5.54 15.53
C GLN A 40 4.89 -6.79 15.78
N VAL A 41 3.98 -7.07 14.83
CA VAL A 41 3.06 -8.19 14.91
C VAL A 41 3.23 -9.04 13.66
N ASP A 42 3.19 -10.36 13.83
CA ASP A 42 3.27 -11.30 12.70
C ASP A 42 2.13 -10.99 11.71
N PRO A 43 2.45 -10.74 10.43
CA PRO A 43 1.42 -10.42 9.43
C PRO A 43 0.34 -11.49 9.26
N SER A 44 0.60 -12.73 9.65
CA SER A 44 -0.39 -13.79 9.58
C SER A 44 -1.55 -13.61 10.56
N LEU A 45 -1.38 -12.74 11.56
CA LEU A 45 -2.38 -12.51 12.60
C LEU A 45 -3.44 -11.49 12.20
N TYR A 46 -3.29 -10.83 11.07
CA TYR A 46 -4.26 -9.85 10.59
C TYR A 46 -4.35 -9.88 9.07
N TYR A 47 -5.43 -9.32 8.56
CA TYR A 47 -5.65 -9.16 7.13
C TYR A 47 -5.27 -7.75 6.71
N PHE A 48 -4.43 -7.61 5.69
CA PHE A 48 -4.10 -6.33 5.11
C PHE A 48 -3.84 -6.51 3.62
N ARG A 49 -4.76 -6.00 2.80
CA ARG A 49 -4.66 -6.06 1.34
C ARG A 49 -4.97 -4.71 0.76
N THR A 50 -4.22 -4.34 -0.27
CA THR A 50 -4.41 -3.09 -0.98
C THR A 50 -4.57 -3.33 -2.46
N CYS A 51 -5.31 -2.41 -3.09
CA CYS A 51 -5.49 -2.36 -4.52
C CYS A 51 -4.92 -1.01 -4.97
N MET A 52 -3.99 -1.02 -5.92
CA MET A 52 -3.30 0.19 -6.35
C MET A 52 -3.57 0.47 -7.82
N ARG A 53 -3.82 1.74 -8.13
CA ARG A 53 -3.94 2.24 -9.48
C ARG A 53 -2.88 3.31 -9.71
N PHE A 54 -2.45 3.46 -10.95
CA PHE A 54 -1.39 4.36 -11.32
C PHE A 54 -1.85 5.33 -12.39
N GLU A 55 -1.24 6.53 -12.38
CA GLU A 55 -1.47 7.53 -13.41
C GLU A 55 -0.14 8.20 -13.73
N THR A 56 0.22 8.20 -15.01
CA THR A 56 1.46 8.81 -15.46
C THR A 56 1.30 9.34 -16.88
N GLY A 57 2.01 10.44 -17.18
CA GLY A 57 2.11 10.98 -18.53
C GLY A 57 3.30 10.48 -19.32
N ASP A 58 4.15 9.64 -18.72
CA ASP A 58 5.32 9.09 -19.39
C ASP A 58 4.95 8.03 -20.40
N LYS A 59 5.47 8.14 -21.62
CA LYS A 59 5.11 7.23 -22.71
C LYS A 59 5.60 5.81 -22.48
N ASP A 60 6.77 5.64 -21.88
CA ASP A 60 7.34 4.32 -21.65
C ASP A 60 6.64 3.58 -20.52
N LEU A 61 5.97 4.32 -19.63
CA LEU A 61 5.25 3.77 -18.49
C LEU A 61 3.73 3.85 -18.68
N ASP A 62 3.27 4.21 -19.86
CA ASP A 62 1.84 4.38 -20.16
C ASP A 62 1.00 3.15 -19.82
N TRP A 63 1.58 1.96 -19.92
CA TRP A 63 0.89 0.72 -19.58
C TRP A 63 0.40 0.69 -18.13
N LEU A 64 1.05 1.45 -17.22
CA LEU A 64 0.62 1.53 -15.82
C LEU A 64 -0.77 2.13 -15.67
N ASN A 65 -1.19 3.00 -16.61
CA ASN A 65 -2.52 3.62 -16.56
C ASN A 65 -3.64 2.62 -16.79
N ARG A 66 -3.31 1.42 -17.23
CA ARG A 66 -4.30 0.39 -17.63
C ARG A 66 -4.25 -0.86 -16.76
N VAL A 67 -3.53 -0.81 -15.63
CA VAL A 67 -3.40 -1.97 -14.75
C VAL A 67 -3.83 -1.64 -13.33
N ILE A 68 -4.24 -2.67 -12.63
CA ILE A 68 -4.53 -2.59 -11.20
C ILE A 68 -3.65 -3.63 -10.53
N THR A 69 -2.92 -3.20 -9.49
CA THR A 69 -2.04 -4.09 -8.75
C THR A 69 -2.66 -4.39 -7.39
N ILE A 70 -2.68 -5.66 -7.02
CA ILE A 70 -3.15 -6.09 -5.71
C ILE A 70 -1.93 -6.50 -4.91
N ALA A 71 -1.80 -5.93 -3.71
CA ALA A 71 -0.65 -6.18 -2.86
C ALA A 71 -1.09 -6.64 -1.47
N ARG A 72 -0.24 -7.47 -0.86
CA ARG A 72 -0.34 -7.80 0.54
C ARG A 72 0.44 -6.75 1.33
N GLY A 73 -0.21 -6.15 2.32
CA GLY A 73 0.45 -5.17 3.17
C GLY A 73 0.91 -5.77 4.48
N GLN A 74 1.96 -5.17 5.04
CA GLN A 74 2.45 -5.47 6.36
C GLN A 74 2.78 -4.15 7.05
N ARG A 75 2.19 -3.93 8.23
CA ARG A 75 2.51 -2.75 9.01
C ARG A 75 3.72 -3.01 9.88
N GLU A 76 4.75 -2.20 9.70
CA GLU A 76 5.91 -2.17 10.57
C GLU A 76 5.81 -1.01 11.53
N LYS A 77 6.74 -0.90 12.48
CA LYS A 77 6.66 0.05 13.61
C LYS A 77 6.37 1.49 13.17
N ASN A 78 7.02 1.98 12.13
CA ASN A 78 6.86 3.35 11.64
C ASN A 78 6.58 3.40 10.14
N ALA A 79 6.18 2.28 9.55
CA ALA A 79 6.03 2.21 8.10
C ALA A 79 5.03 1.11 7.72
N VAL A 80 4.61 1.13 6.48
CA VAL A 80 3.83 0.06 5.86
C VAL A 80 4.69 -0.55 4.77
N LYS A 81 4.86 -1.87 4.82
CA LYS A 81 5.57 -2.63 3.79
C LYS A 81 4.54 -3.26 2.87
N LEU A 82 4.74 -3.12 1.56
CA LEU A 82 3.88 -3.72 0.53
C LEU A 82 4.64 -4.84 -0.17
N GLU A 83 3.94 -5.95 -0.37
CA GLU A 83 4.49 -7.10 -1.07
C GLU A 83 3.59 -7.54 -2.22
#